data_3e365bf10033ab148ebd6304758e1590
#
_entry.id   3e365bf10033ab148ebd6304758e1590
#
_cell.length_a   1.000
_cell.length_b   1.000
_cell.length_c   1.000
_cell.angle_alpha   90.00
_cell.angle_beta   90.00
_cell.angle_gamma   90.00
#
_symmetry.space_group_name_H-M   'P 1'
#
loop_
_entity.id
_entity.type
_entity.pdbx_description
1 polymer ?
#
loop_
_entity_poly.entity_id
_entity_poly.type
_entity_poly.pdbx_seq_one_letter_code
_entity_poly.pdbx_strand_id
1 'polypeptide(L)'
;MNKAVILVGGPSRATRFRPLSMHLPQPLFPVGGKPIIWHQIKALSEVKDLKEIILIGFFEDFIFRPFLNKCQEEFPEVGFKYLREYSQLGTAGGFFHFRDQILRGGPKNIFMLYTDICCSFPLNDLLAQHERHGRLGTIMVTRVERSSAHLYGCVVVDAETRLAEHYVEKPETYVSDMASTGVFVFNKDIFAFMARVMDSRADQLEAERAKESAYGRGDDSADAHDVNRLRLEQDVLRAMAGEKKLSAFLCKGFWRQIKSAASAVPANALYLQGALEDSGSFLAKNTGAGPEITGAVYIHPSAQVHASARIGPNVSIHARAVVGAGVRVRDSIVLDNVHIKDNAAVLHAIVGWDSRIGTWGRVEGSAVTTSDDIDDVTQSGVKVNSICILGEDVHVKDEVFIRNSIVLPHKDLAGSKHNEIIM
;
A
#
# COMPACT_ATOMS: atom_id res chain seq x y z
N MET A 1 -4.96 -19.26 19.27
CA MET A 1 -3.90 -18.29 18.95
C MET A 1 -3.87 -18.07 17.45
N ASN A 2 -3.75 -16.83 17.03
CA ASN A 2 -3.67 -16.42 15.62
C ASN A 2 -2.32 -15.74 15.36
N LYS A 3 -1.84 -15.79 14.13
CA LYS A 3 -0.65 -15.07 13.65
C LYS A 3 -0.96 -14.29 12.40
N ALA A 4 -0.12 -13.31 12.07
CA ALA A 4 -0.20 -12.57 10.84
C ALA A 4 1.14 -12.54 10.10
N VAL A 5 1.07 -12.55 8.78
CA VAL A 5 2.20 -12.37 7.87
C VAL A 5 1.91 -11.17 6.99
N ILE A 6 2.83 -10.22 6.96
CA ILE A 6 2.75 -9.05 6.09
C ILE A 6 3.87 -9.15 5.05
N LEU A 7 3.51 -9.16 3.77
CA LEU A 7 4.46 -9.22 2.67
C LEU A 7 4.91 -7.79 2.30
N VAL A 8 6.12 -7.43 2.68
CA VAL A 8 6.65 -6.06 2.47
C VAL A 8 7.35 -5.86 1.12
N GLY A 9 7.49 -6.93 0.33
CA GLY A 9 8.11 -6.84 -0.99
C GLY A 9 9.60 -6.54 -0.95
N GLY A 10 10.09 -5.81 -1.97
CA GLY A 10 11.51 -5.50 -2.12
C GLY A 10 11.77 -4.27 -2.97
N PRO A 11 13.01 -3.73 -2.97
CA PRO A 11 13.35 -2.47 -3.65
C PRO A 11 13.12 -2.51 -5.17
N SER A 12 13.29 -3.65 -5.81
CA SER A 12 13.08 -3.80 -7.25
C SER A 12 11.61 -3.67 -7.69
N ARG A 13 10.65 -3.83 -6.76
CA ARG A 13 9.20 -3.76 -7.05
C ARG A 13 8.59 -2.39 -6.77
N ALA A 14 9.28 -1.52 -6.00
CA ALA A 14 8.78 -0.20 -5.60
C ALA A 14 9.11 0.92 -6.63
N THR A 15 9.41 0.58 -7.88
CA THR A 15 9.83 1.58 -8.89
C THR A 15 8.73 2.60 -9.21
N ARG A 16 7.46 2.22 -9.17
CA ARG A 16 6.33 3.14 -9.38
C ARG A 16 6.13 4.15 -8.25
N PHE A 17 6.75 3.92 -7.09
CA PHE A 17 6.69 4.83 -5.95
C PHE A 17 7.85 5.84 -5.93
N ARG A 18 8.72 5.81 -6.96
CA ARG A 18 9.75 6.83 -7.15
C ARG A 18 9.11 8.19 -7.44
N PRO A 19 9.70 9.30 -6.98
CA PRO A 19 11.01 9.42 -6.32
C PRO A 19 11.01 9.06 -4.81
N LEU A 20 9.88 8.94 -4.16
CA LEU A 20 9.75 8.78 -2.70
C LEU A 20 10.38 7.47 -2.18
N SER A 21 10.28 6.38 -2.95
CA SER A 21 10.90 5.09 -2.59
C SER A 21 12.42 5.05 -2.76
N MET A 22 13.04 6.14 -3.21
CA MET A 22 14.51 6.27 -3.22
C MET A 22 15.05 6.59 -1.83
N HIS A 23 14.27 7.30 -1.01
CA HIS A 23 14.62 7.64 0.38
C HIS A 23 14.17 6.55 1.36
N LEU A 24 12.92 6.08 1.24
CA LEU A 24 12.28 5.21 2.22
C LEU A 24 11.48 4.10 1.52
N PRO A 25 11.55 2.82 1.97
CA PRO A 25 10.68 1.77 1.47
C PRO A 25 9.19 2.15 1.53
N GLN A 26 8.46 1.86 0.47
CA GLN A 26 7.04 2.20 0.36
C GLN A 26 6.21 1.78 1.59
N PRO A 27 6.39 0.59 2.22
CA PRO A 27 5.63 0.23 3.42
C PRO A 27 5.82 1.18 4.61
N LEU A 28 6.97 1.85 4.67
CA LEU A 28 7.30 2.81 5.71
C LEU A 28 6.91 4.26 5.36
N PHE A 29 6.44 4.51 4.13
CA PHE A 29 5.99 5.84 3.70
C PHE A 29 4.78 6.28 4.53
N PRO A 30 4.76 7.51 5.06
CA PRO A 30 3.68 7.95 5.94
C PRO A 30 2.44 8.41 5.17
N VAL A 31 1.29 7.89 5.55
CA VAL A 31 -0.05 8.33 5.14
C VAL A 31 -0.95 8.47 6.37
N GLY A 32 -1.79 9.48 6.43
CA GLY A 32 -2.60 9.75 7.61
C GLY A 32 -1.78 9.98 8.89
N GLY A 33 -0.53 10.46 8.76
CA GLY A 33 0.37 10.72 9.87
C GLY A 33 1.17 9.51 10.39
N LYS A 34 0.97 8.32 9.81
CA LYS A 34 1.62 7.07 10.23
C LYS A 34 2.10 6.27 8.99
N PRO A 35 3.15 5.42 9.11
CA PRO A 35 3.57 4.53 8.02
C PRO A 35 2.43 3.65 7.50
N ILE A 36 2.39 3.37 6.19
CA ILE A 36 1.35 2.51 5.57
C ILE A 36 1.21 1.20 6.34
N ILE A 37 2.30 0.52 6.63
CA ILE A 37 2.30 -0.76 7.34
C ILE A 37 1.82 -0.63 8.80
N TRP A 38 1.95 0.54 9.42
CA TRP A 38 1.50 0.76 10.79
C TRP A 38 -0.03 0.61 10.91
N HIS A 39 -0.79 1.08 9.91
CA HIS A 39 -2.26 0.93 9.91
C HIS A 39 -2.68 -0.53 9.90
N GLN A 40 -1.95 -1.38 9.17
CA GLN A 40 -2.16 -2.82 9.17
C GLN A 40 -1.81 -3.46 10.51
N ILE A 41 -0.66 -3.09 11.08
CA ILE A 41 -0.21 -3.59 12.39
C ILE A 41 -1.20 -3.20 13.48
N LYS A 42 -1.68 -1.95 13.49
CA LYS A 42 -2.70 -1.50 14.44
C LYS A 42 -3.98 -2.34 14.33
N ALA A 43 -4.51 -2.50 13.13
CA ALA A 43 -5.71 -3.31 12.92
C ALA A 43 -5.50 -4.78 13.31
N LEU A 44 -4.32 -5.33 13.03
CA LEU A 44 -3.96 -6.70 13.43
C LEU A 44 -3.82 -6.83 14.95
N SER A 45 -3.27 -5.83 15.65
CA SER A 45 -3.12 -5.87 17.12
C SER A 45 -4.47 -5.92 17.86
N GLU A 46 -5.54 -5.48 17.21
CA GLU A 46 -6.91 -5.55 17.72
C GLU A 46 -7.62 -6.88 17.42
N VAL A 47 -6.98 -7.78 16.65
CA VAL A 47 -7.53 -9.10 16.32
C VAL A 47 -7.46 -10.02 17.53
N LYS A 48 -8.58 -10.67 17.82
CA LYS A 48 -8.68 -11.62 18.93
C LYS A 48 -7.60 -12.71 18.88
N ASP A 49 -6.92 -12.90 20.01
CA ASP A 49 -5.88 -13.92 20.19
C ASP A 49 -4.71 -13.85 19.19
N LEU A 50 -4.45 -12.70 18.59
CA LEU A 50 -3.24 -12.51 17.79
C LEU A 50 -2.01 -12.44 18.69
N LYS A 51 -0.97 -13.20 18.37
CA LYS A 51 0.24 -13.29 19.21
C LYS A 51 1.51 -12.84 18.51
N GLU A 52 1.55 -12.91 17.19
CA GLU A 52 2.76 -12.59 16.44
C GLU A 52 2.42 -12.02 15.06
N ILE A 53 3.15 -10.98 14.66
CA ILE A 53 3.15 -10.41 13.31
C ILE A 53 4.53 -10.62 12.70
N ILE A 54 4.59 -11.28 11.55
CA ILE A 54 5.81 -11.62 10.85
C ILE A 54 5.84 -10.82 9.54
N LEU A 55 6.86 -10.00 9.35
CA LEU A 55 7.12 -9.31 8.09
C LEU A 55 8.03 -10.18 7.23
N ILE A 56 7.69 -10.35 5.94
CA ILE A 56 8.52 -11.10 4.98
C ILE A 56 8.85 -10.20 3.79
N GLY A 57 10.12 -10.11 3.43
CA GLY A 57 10.53 -9.32 2.26
C GLY A 57 12.03 -9.34 1.99
N PHE A 58 12.45 -8.57 0.98
CA PHE A 58 13.83 -8.54 0.48
C PHE A 58 14.69 -7.41 1.04
N PHE A 59 14.12 -6.51 1.84
CA PHE A 59 14.88 -5.42 2.41
C PHE A 59 15.87 -5.90 3.47
N GLU A 60 16.93 -5.14 3.68
CA GLU A 60 17.85 -5.37 4.79
C GLU A 60 17.14 -5.21 6.13
N ASP A 61 17.43 -6.10 7.08
CA ASP A 61 16.79 -6.13 8.40
C ASP A 61 16.89 -4.79 9.15
N PHE A 62 18.04 -4.12 9.05
CA PHE A 62 18.28 -2.84 9.75
C PHE A 62 17.32 -1.73 9.33
N ILE A 63 16.69 -1.82 8.14
CA ILE A 63 15.73 -0.82 7.64
C ILE A 63 14.42 -0.87 8.44
N PHE A 64 13.92 -2.07 8.73
CA PHE A 64 12.66 -2.26 9.46
C PHE A 64 12.84 -2.33 10.98
N ARG A 65 14.02 -2.65 11.48
CA ARG A 65 14.29 -2.82 12.91
C ARG A 65 13.89 -1.62 13.77
N PRO A 66 14.24 -0.35 13.43
CA PRO A 66 13.81 0.81 14.22
C PRO A 66 12.29 0.97 14.29
N PHE A 67 11.60 0.67 13.18
CA PHE A 67 10.15 0.69 13.12
C PHE A 67 9.52 -0.42 13.97
N LEU A 68 10.04 -1.65 13.88
CA LEU A 68 9.52 -2.77 14.67
C LEU A 68 9.75 -2.60 16.17
N ASN A 69 10.87 -1.99 16.58
CA ASN A 69 11.10 -1.66 17.98
C ASN A 69 10.03 -0.70 18.51
N LYS A 70 9.68 0.35 17.75
CA LYS A 70 8.58 1.26 18.10
C LYS A 70 7.23 0.55 18.16
N CYS A 71 6.98 -0.37 17.22
CA CYS A 71 5.76 -1.18 17.26
C CYS A 71 5.72 -2.10 18.50
N GLN A 72 6.86 -2.66 18.92
CA GLN A 72 6.92 -3.49 20.12
C GLN A 72 6.63 -2.68 21.41
N GLU A 73 7.04 -1.42 21.45
CA GLU A 73 6.71 -0.50 22.56
C GLU A 73 5.22 -0.11 22.54
N GLU A 74 4.65 0.14 21.35
CA GLU A 74 3.26 0.57 21.18
C GLU A 74 2.26 -0.60 21.37
N PHE A 75 2.64 -1.82 20.97
CA PHE A 75 1.81 -3.03 21.01
C PHE A 75 2.51 -4.17 21.76
N PRO A 76 2.71 -4.08 23.09
CA PRO A 76 3.54 -5.01 23.86
C PRO A 76 3.01 -6.44 23.91
N GLU A 77 1.70 -6.64 23.67
CA GLU A 77 1.06 -7.97 23.69
C GLU A 77 1.31 -8.79 22.40
N VAL A 78 1.89 -8.16 21.36
CA VAL A 78 2.13 -8.78 20.06
C VAL A 78 3.63 -8.88 19.80
N GLY A 79 4.11 -10.08 19.45
CA GLY A 79 5.51 -10.27 19.02
C GLY A 79 5.71 -9.85 17.57
N PHE A 80 6.87 -9.26 17.26
CA PHE A 80 7.25 -8.85 15.91
C PHE A 80 8.49 -9.56 15.43
N LYS A 81 8.48 -10.00 14.16
CA LYS A 81 9.66 -10.56 13.48
C LYS A 81 9.77 -10.04 12.07
N TYR A 82 11.00 -9.92 11.58
CA TYR A 82 11.31 -9.72 10.18
C TYR A 82 12.05 -10.94 9.64
N LEU A 83 11.57 -11.51 8.52
CA LEU A 83 12.19 -12.62 7.83
C LEU A 83 12.60 -12.18 6.44
N ARG A 84 13.90 -12.20 6.18
CA ARG A 84 14.46 -11.75 4.91
C ARG A 84 14.44 -12.86 3.87
N GLU A 85 13.91 -12.56 2.70
CA GLU A 85 14.06 -13.38 1.50
C GLU A 85 15.35 -13.05 0.78
N TYR A 86 16.05 -14.08 0.29
CA TYR A 86 17.30 -13.94 -0.45
C TYR A 86 17.16 -14.31 -1.94
N SER A 87 16.06 -14.93 -2.34
CA SER A 87 15.73 -15.32 -3.71
C SER A 87 14.29 -14.99 -4.05
N GLN A 88 13.99 -14.78 -5.33
CA GLN A 88 12.64 -14.45 -5.80
C GLN A 88 11.75 -15.70 -5.85
N LEU A 89 11.12 -16.03 -4.73
CA LEU A 89 10.26 -17.21 -4.60
C LEU A 89 8.79 -16.98 -5.07
N GLY A 90 8.44 -15.77 -5.51
CA GLY A 90 7.07 -15.39 -5.85
C GLY A 90 6.25 -14.89 -4.65
N THR A 91 5.00 -14.46 -4.88
CA THR A 91 4.16 -13.84 -3.84
C THR A 91 3.76 -14.80 -2.72
N ALA A 92 3.67 -16.10 -2.99
CA ALA A 92 3.41 -17.12 -1.99
C ALA A 92 4.65 -17.92 -1.58
N GLY A 93 5.74 -17.85 -2.35
CA GLY A 93 6.93 -18.66 -2.10
C GLY A 93 7.63 -18.32 -0.80
N GLY A 94 7.77 -17.03 -0.46
CA GLY A 94 8.31 -16.61 0.83
C GLY A 94 7.45 -17.07 1.99
N PHE A 95 6.12 -16.97 1.86
CA PHE A 95 5.18 -17.47 2.86
C PHE A 95 5.35 -18.98 3.08
N PHE A 96 5.50 -19.76 2.01
CA PHE A 96 5.74 -21.19 2.08
C PHE A 96 7.14 -21.55 2.60
N HIS A 97 8.16 -20.81 2.19
CA HIS A 97 9.54 -21.01 2.63
C HIS A 97 9.70 -20.91 4.14
N PHE A 98 9.07 -19.91 4.73
CA PHE A 98 9.12 -19.68 6.18
C PHE A 98 8.03 -20.40 6.98
N ARG A 99 7.33 -21.39 6.41
CA ARG A 99 6.21 -22.12 7.04
C ARG A 99 6.53 -22.66 8.43
N ASP A 100 7.74 -23.17 8.65
CA ASP A 100 8.11 -23.75 9.92
C ASP A 100 8.19 -22.69 11.04
N GLN A 101 8.61 -21.46 10.68
CA GLN A 101 8.63 -20.32 11.60
C GLN A 101 7.21 -19.78 11.85
N ILE A 102 6.39 -19.72 10.81
CA ILE A 102 5.01 -19.29 10.90
C ILE A 102 4.19 -20.29 11.75
N LEU A 103 4.38 -21.58 11.55
CA LEU A 103 3.66 -22.64 12.28
C LEU A 103 4.16 -22.82 13.72
N ARG A 104 5.29 -22.25 14.12
CA ARG A 104 5.79 -22.36 15.48
C ARG A 104 4.75 -21.86 16.48
N GLY A 105 4.44 -22.65 17.51
CA GLY A 105 3.41 -22.35 18.50
C GLY A 105 2.00 -22.79 18.10
N GLY A 106 1.81 -23.42 16.94
CA GLY A 106 0.56 -24.03 16.52
C GLY A 106 -0.59 -23.03 16.26
N PRO A 107 -0.43 -22.04 15.40
CA PRO A 107 -1.51 -21.10 15.11
C PRO A 107 -2.71 -21.82 14.49
N LYS A 108 -3.93 -21.41 14.90
CA LYS A 108 -5.18 -21.90 14.32
C LYS A 108 -5.42 -21.22 12.97
N ASN A 109 -5.29 -19.89 12.95
CA ASN A 109 -5.51 -19.08 11.76
C ASN A 109 -4.27 -18.20 11.50
N ILE A 110 -4.00 -17.95 10.23
CA ILE A 110 -2.88 -17.14 9.75
C ILE A 110 -3.44 -16.08 8.80
N PHE A 111 -3.34 -14.82 9.22
CA PHE A 111 -3.60 -13.69 8.34
C PHE A 111 -2.43 -13.50 7.37
N MET A 112 -2.73 -13.13 6.15
CA MET A 112 -1.74 -12.73 5.16
C MET A 112 -2.17 -11.44 4.50
N LEU A 113 -1.31 -10.41 4.52
CA LEU A 113 -1.62 -9.07 3.99
C LEU A 113 -0.51 -8.59 3.06
N TYR A 114 -0.92 -7.88 2.01
CA TYR A 114 0.00 -7.08 1.19
C TYR A 114 0.12 -5.67 1.77
N THR A 115 1.30 -5.06 1.65
CA THR A 115 1.56 -3.71 2.21
C THR A 115 1.09 -2.56 1.35
N ASP A 116 0.76 -2.80 0.09
CA ASP A 116 0.36 -1.76 -0.87
C ASP A 116 -1.15 -1.44 -0.82
N ILE A 117 -1.77 -1.60 0.34
CA ILE A 117 -3.21 -1.39 0.52
C ILE A 117 -3.52 -0.39 1.64
N CYS A 118 -4.53 0.45 1.38
CA CYS A 118 -5.21 1.32 2.32
C CYS A 118 -6.62 0.78 2.53
N CYS A 119 -7.01 0.49 3.76
CA CYS A 119 -8.28 -0.18 4.04
C CYS A 119 -8.75 0.10 5.47
N SER A 120 -10.04 -0.03 5.71
CA SER A 120 -10.64 0.00 7.06
C SER A 120 -10.33 -1.24 7.90
N PHE A 121 -9.81 -2.31 7.30
CA PHE A 121 -9.38 -3.56 7.93
C PHE A 121 -10.39 -4.18 8.93
N PRO A 122 -11.56 -4.65 8.51
CA PRO A 122 -12.53 -5.34 9.37
C PRO A 122 -12.08 -6.78 9.70
N LEU A 123 -10.91 -6.92 10.35
CA LEU A 123 -10.21 -8.21 10.50
C LEU A 123 -10.90 -9.16 11.47
N ASN A 124 -11.57 -8.64 12.51
CA ASN A 124 -12.32 -9.49 13.44
C ASN A 124 -13.58 -10.09 12.77
N ASP A 125 -14.27 -9.34 11.93
CA ASP A 125 -15.42 -9.85 11.17
C ASP A 125 -14.98 -10.88 10.11
N LEU A 126 -13.85 -10.60 9.43
CA LEU A 126 -13.22 -11.54 8.52
C LEU A 126 -12.85 -12.86 9.22
N LEU A 127 -12.25 -12.79 10.41
CA LEU A 127 -11.90 -13.95 11.22
C LEU A 127 -13.16 -14.73 11.64
N ALA A 128 -14.18 -14.03 12.12
CA ALA A 128 -15.44 -14.65 12.54
C ALA A 128 -16.12 -15.40 11.38
N GLN A 129 -16.11 -14.85 10.17
CA GLN A 129 -16.64 -15.55 8.99
C GLN A 129 -15.76 -16.75 8.64
N HIS A 130 -14.43 -16.61 8.67
CA HIS A 130 -13.49 -17.70 8.39
C HIS A 130 -13.71 -18.90 9.34
N GLU A 131 -13.82 -18.63 10.63
CA GLU A 131 -14.06 -19.68 11.63
C GLU A 131 -15.42 -20.36 11.51
N ARG A 132 -16.45 -19.62 11.05
CA ARG A 132 -17.81 -20.14 10.88
C ARG A 132 -17.92 -21.17 9.77
N HIS A 133 -17.29 -20.92 8.62
CA HIS A 133 -17.39 -21.87 7.50
C HIS A 133 -16.31 -22.95 7.51
N GLY A 134 -15.21 -22.80 8.27
CA GLY A 134 -14.15 -23.79 8.45
C GLY A 134 -13.40 -24.21 7.20
N ARG A 135 -13.48 -23.46 6.09
CA ARG A 135 -12.74 -23.76 4.85
C ARG A 135 -11.27 -23.42 5.00
N LEU A 136 -10.47 -23.82 4.00
CA LEU A 136 -9.03 -23.65 3.98
C LEU A 136 -8.61 -22.16 4.02
N GLY A 137 -9.37 -21.28 3.33
CA GLY A 137 -9.08 -19.85 3.30
C GLY A 137 -10.29 -18.98 3.07
N THR A 138 -10.13 -17.71 3.45
CA THR A 138 -11.06 -16.61 3.18
C THR A 138 -10.29 -15.47 2.55
N ILE A 139 -10.76 -15.00 1.40
CA ILE A 139 -10.27 -13.82 0.71
C ILE A 139 -11.19 -12.63 1.03
N MET A 140 -10.62 -11.51 1.44
CA MET A 140 -11.37 -10.26 1.55
C MET A 140 -11.50 -9.61 0.18
N VAL A 141 -12.71 -9.27 -0.22
CA VAL A 141 -13.03 -8.64 -1.50
C VAL A 141 -13.74 -7.31 -1.28
N THR A 142 -13.64 -6.43 -2.25
CA THR A 142 -14.38 -5.16 -2.30
C THR A 142 -15.04 -5.00 -3.66
N ARG A 143 -16.05 -4.14 -3.74
CA ARG A 143 -16.64 -3.78 -5.02
C ARG A 143 -15.87 -2.64 -5.65
N VAL A 144 -15.57 -2.79 -6.94
CA VAL A 144 -14.91 -1.77 -7.76
C VAL A 144 -15.80 -1.42 -8.94
N GLU A 145 -15.56 -0.29 -9.56
CA GLU A 145 -16.25 0.10 -10.79
C GLU A 145 -15.94 -0.91 -11.90
N ARG A 146 -16.93 -1.19 -12.72
CA ARG A 146 -16.79 -2.12 -13.85
C ARG A 146 -15.65 -1.75 -14.80
N SER A 147 -15.44 -0.46 -15.00
CA SER A 147 -14.39 0.12 -15.84
C SER A 147 -12.98 -0.19 -15.34
N SER A 148 -12.80 -0.27 -14.02
CA SER A 148 -11.50 -0.49 -13.37
C SER A 148 -11.26 -1.94 -12.91
N ALA A 149 -12.27 -2.82 -13.02
CA ALA A 149 -12.18 -4.21 -12.53
C ALA A 149 -10.98 -4.99 -13.13
N HIS A 150 -10.64 -4.73 -14.39
CA HIS A 150 -9.52 -5.37 -15.10
C HIS A 150 -8.13 -5.03 -14.50
N LEU A 151 -8.03 -4.01 -13.64
CA LEU A 151 -6.77 -3.62 -12.99
C LEU A 151 -6.44 -4.49 -11.76
N TYR A 152 -7.37 -5.32 -11.31
CA TYR A 152 -7.31 -6.09 -10.07
C TYR A 152 -7.51 -7.58 -10.29
N GLY A 153 -7.17 -8.37 -9.28
CA GLY A 153 -7.58 -9.76 -9.20
C GLY A 153 -9.09 -9.85 -8.94
N CYS A 154 -9.83 -10.41 -9.89
CA CYS A 154 -11.29 -10.53 -9.81
C CYS A 154 -11.72 -11.87 -9.24
N VAL A 155 -12.75 -11.84 -8.39
CA VAL A 155 -13.32 -13.01 -7.73
C VAL A 155 -14.78 -13.18 -8.16
N VAL A 156 -15.13 -14.32 -8.70
CA VAL A 156 -16.55 -14.71 -8.91
C VAL A 156 -17.04 -15.35 -7.63
N VAL A 157 -18.05 -14.77 -7.01
CA VAL A 157 -18.55 -15.19 -5.71
C VAL A 157 -20.00 -15.64 -5.83
N ASP A 158 -20.27 -16.84 -5.34
CA ASP A 158 -21.63 -17.31 -5.17
C ASP A 158 -22.35 -16.49 -4.06
N ALA A 159 -23.51 -15.96 -4.39
CA ALA A 159 -24.24 -15.02 -3.54
C ALA A 159 -24.78 -15.65 -2.23
N GLU A 160 -25.13 -16.94 -2.28
CA GLU A 160 -25.74 -17.64 -1.15
C GLU A 160 -24.68 -18.25 -0.23
N THR A 161 -23.72 -18.99 -0.82
CA THR A 161 -22.73 -19.74 -0.07
C THR A 161 -21.46 -18.94 0.28
N ARG A 162 -21.31 -17.76 -0.35
CA ARG A 162 -20.08 -16.95 -0.26
C ARG A 162 -18.82 -17.68 -0.73
N LEU A 163 -18.96 -18.71 -1.53
CA LEU A 163 -17.86 -19.40 -2.17
C LEU A 163 -17.23 -18.53 -3.25
N ALA A 164 -15.91 -18.49 -3.30
CA ALA A 164 -15.18 -18.00 -4.46
C ALA A 164 -15.14 -19.14 -5.48
N GLU A 165 -15.94 -19.05 -6.53
CA GLU A 165 -16.01 -20.06 -7.59
C GLU A 165 -14.84 -19.96 -8.56
N HIS A 166 -14.45 -18.71 -8.88
CA HIS A 166 -13.31 -18.45 -9.74
C HIS A 166 -12.48 -17.27 -9.21
N TYR A 167 -11.17 -17.36 -9.42
CA TYR A 167 -10.22 -16.27 -9.25
C TYR A 167 -9.48 -16.02 -10.55
N VAL A 168 -9.48 -14.79 -11.04
CA VAL A 168 -8.79 -14.38 -12.27
C VAL A 168 -7.97 -13.13 -12.01
N GLU A 169 -6.67 -13.23 -12.18
CA GLU A 169 -5.75 -12.10 -11.98
C GLU A 169 -5.76 -11.21 -13.23
N LYS A 170 -6.16 -9.96 -13.07
CA LYS A 170 -6.18 -8.90 -14.11
C LYS A 170 -6.77 -9.39 -15.43
N PRO A 171 -8.06 -9.71 -15.47
CA PRO A 171 -8.68 -10.27 -16.66
C PRO A 171 -8.70 -9.25 -17.81
N GLU A 172 -8.48 -9.71 -19.05
CA GLU A 172 -8.58 -8.88 -20.25
C GLU A 172 -10.03 -8.44 -20.53
N THR A 173 -10.99 -9.26 -20.14
CA THR A 173 -12.42 -8.99 -20.28
C THR A 173 -13.07 -8.91 -18.90
N TYR A 174 -14.20 -8.22 -18.80
CA TYR A 174 -14.92 -8.11 -17.53
C TYR A 174 -15.40 -9.51 -17.06
N VAL A 175 -15.02 -9.83 -15.82
CA VAL A 175 -15.38 -11.10 -15.16
C VAL A 175 -16.29 -10.85 -13.94
N SER A 176 -15.92 -9.92 -13.06
CA SER A 176 -16.64 -9.61 -11.83
C SER A 176 -16.29 -8.19 -11.36
N ASP A 177 -17.19 -7.56 -10.60
CA ASP A 177 -16.93 -6.31 -9.88
C ASP A 177 -16.32 -6.53 -8.47
N MET A 178 -16.13 -7.79 -8.07
CA MET A 178 -15.49 -8.15 -6.80
C MET A 178 -13.98 -8.25 -6.97
N ALA A 179 -13.26 -7.26 -6.47
CA ALA A 179 -11.81 -7.22 -6.49
C ALA A 179 -11.20 -7.78 -5.20
N SER A 180 -10.10 -8.51 -5.31
CA SER A 180 -9.27 -8.92 -4.18
C SER A 180 -8.65 -7.71 -3.51
N THR A 181 -8.80 -7.62 -2.19
CA THR A 181 -8.23 -6.50 -1.42
C THR A 181 -6.77 -6.70 -1.04
N GLY A 182 -6.21 -7.90 -1.20
CA GLY A 182 -4.87 -8.24 -0.70
C GLY A 182 -4.82 -8.63 0.77
N VAL A 183 -5.97 -8.97 1.36
CA VAL A 183 -6.10 -9.47 2.74
C VAL A 183 -6.71 -10.87 2.72
N PHE A 184 -6.06 -11.79 3.40
CA PHE A 184 -6.44 -13.20 3.43
C PHE A 184 -6.37 -13.75 4.85
N VAL A 185 -7.17 -14.78 5.13
CA VAL A 185 -7.05 -15.63 6.32
C VAL A 185 -7.02 -17.08 5.87
N PHE A 186 -6.05 -17.82 6.36
CA PHE A 186 -5.89 -19.25 6.09
C PHE A 186 -5.83 -20.04 7.40
N ASN A 187 -6.29 -21.27 7.39
CA ASN A 187 -5.94 -22.21 8.44
C ASN A 187 -4.54 -22.83 8.17
N LYS A 188 -3.98 -23.54 9.14
CA LYS A 188 -2.61 -24.10 9.04
C LYS A 188 -2.41 -25.09 7.88
N ASP A 189 -3.49 -25.71 7.39
CA ASP A 189 -3.43 -26.73 6.34
C ASP A 189 -3.15 -26.12 4.95
N ILE A 190 -3.12 -24.79 4.85
CA ILE A 190 -2.70 -24.06 3.66
C ILE A 190 -1.32 -24.48 3.18
N PHE A 191 -0.38 -24.80 4.09
CA PHE A 191 0.97 -25.19 3.70
C PHE A 191 1.02 -26.58 3.07
N ALA A 192 0.20 -27.53 3.55
CA ALA A 192 0.05 -28.83 2.90
C ALA A 192 -0.61 -28.70 1.51
N PHE A 193 -1.58 -27.79 1.38
CA PHE A 193 -2.19 -27.46 0.11
C PHE A 193 -1.19 -26.87 -0.87
N MET A 194 -0.39 -25.91 -0.43
CA MET A 194 0.64 -25.26 -1.23
C MET A 194 1.72 -26.25 -1.70
N ALA A 195 2.16 -27.18 -0.84
CA ALA A 195 3.09 -28.24 -1.20
C ALA A 195 2.54 -29.07 -2.38
N ARG A 196 1.29 -29.51 -2.28
CA ARG A 196 0.63 -30.28 -3.35
C ARG A 196 0.52 -29.48 -4.67
N VAL A 197 0.23 -28.17 -4.58
CA VAL A 197 0.19 -27.29 -5.77
C VAL A 197 1.58 -27.17 -6.41
N MET A 198 2.65 -27.08 -5.59
CA MET A 198 4.02 -27.05 -6.09
C MET A 198 4.42 -28.35 -6.77
N ASP A 199 4.11 -29.50 -6.18
CA ASP A 199 4.40 -30.81 -6.75
C ASP A 199 3.69 -31.00 -8.10
N SER A 200 2.37 -30.69 -8.16
CA SER A 200 1.59 -30.76 -9.41
C SER A 200 2.13 -29.83 -10.50
N ARG A 201 2.66 -28.66 -10.13
CA ARG A 201 3.27 -27.71 -11.06
C ARG A 201 4.63 -28.21 -11.56
N ALA A 202 5.44 -28.83 -10.69
CA ALA A 202 6.69 -29.45 -11.08
C ALA A 202 6.47 -30.54 -12.14
N ASP A 203 5.50 -31.42 -11.91
CA ASP A 203 5.12 -32.48 -12.85
C ASP A 203 4.66 -31.92 -14.22
N GLN A 204 3.88 -30.83 -14.20
CA GLN A 204 3.43 -30.15 -15.43
C GLN A 204 4.61 -29.56 -16.21
N LEU A 205 5.54 -28.85 -15.54
CA LEU A 205 6.72 -28.28 -16.17
C LEU A 205 7.66 -29.35 -16.72
N GLU A 206 7.83 -30.47 -16.05
CA GLU A 206 8.61 -31.61 -16.58
C GLU A 206 7.96 -32.21 -17.81
N ALA A 207 6.63 -32.36 -17.81
CA ALA A 207 5.89 -32.86 -18.97
C ALA A 207 5.95 -31.90 -20.19
N GLU A 208 5.92 -30.58 -19.95
CA GLU A 208 6.09 -29.55 -20.98
C GLU A 208 7.51 -29.58 -21.57
N ARG A 209 8.53 -29.63 -20.72
CA ARG A 209 9.95 -29.77 -21.15
C ARG A 209 10.20 -31.02 -21.97
N ALA A 210 9.62 -32.14 -21.57
CA ALA A 210 9.71 -33.39 -22.33
C ALA A 210 9.10 -33.25 -23.74
N LYS A 211 7.99 -32.54 -23.87
CA LYS A 211 7.35 -32.23 -25.16
C LYS A 211 8.20 -31.29 -26.01
N GLU A 212 8.71 -30.17 -25.44
CA GLU A 212 9.55 -29.20 -26.16
C GLU A 212 10.86 -29.83 -26.64
N SER A 213 11.50 -30.62 -25.80
CA SER A 213 12.70 -31.39 -26.18
C SER A 213 12.44 -32.33 -27.35
N ALA A 214 11.25 -32.93 -27.43
CA ALA A 214 10.86 -33.80 -28.54
C ALA A 214 10.64 -33.04 -29.88
N TYR A 215 10.37 -31.71 -29.80
CA TYR A 215 10.17 -30.84 -30.98
C TYR A 215 11.36 -29.95 -31.32
N GLY A 216 12.50 -30.10 -30.64
CA GLY A 216 13.75 -29.37 -30.96
C GLY A 216 13.73 -27.84 -30.71
N ARG A 217 12.82 -27.35 -29.93
CA ARG A 217 12.72 -25.95 -29.49
C ARG A 217 13.22 -25.82 -28.05
N GLY A 218 14.52 -25.63 -27.88
CA GLY A 218 15.08 -25.16 -26.61
C GLY A 218 15.03 -23.64 -26.59
N ASP A 219 14.09 -23.04 -25.89
CA ASP A 219 14.09 -21.61 -25.60
C ASP A 219 14.65 -21.39 -24.18
N ASP A 220 15.83 -20.76 -24.09
CA ASP A 220 16.56 -20.47 -22.86
C ASP A 220 15.96 -19.30 -22.06
N SER A 221 14.65 -19.10 -22.07
CA SER A 221 14.02 -18.08 -21.22
C SER A 221 14.04 -18.54 -19.75
N ALA A 222 15.10 -18.15 -19.04
CA ALA A 222 15.38 -18.50 -17.64
C ALA A 222 14.25 -18.15 -16.64
N ASP A 223 13.32 -17.27 -17.00
CA ASP A 223 12.21 -16.82 -16.13
C ASP A 223 11.00 -17.76 -16.14
N ALA A 224 10.82 -18.62 -17.13
CA ALA A 224 9.69 -19.55 -17.23
C ALA A 224 9.87 -20.82 -16.38
N HIS A 225 11.06 -21.10 -15.86
CA HIS A 225 11.45 -22.41 -15.38
C HIS A 225 11.81 -22.51 -13.90
N ASP A 226 11.51 -21.48 -13.07
CA ASP A 226 11.75 -21.59 -11.65
C ASP A 226 10.62 -22.36 -10.94
N VAL A 227 10.83 -23.66 -10.79
CA VAL A 227 9.93 -24.61 -10.10
C VAL A 227 9.63 -24.14 -8.67
N ASN A 228 10.55 -23.42 -8.04
CA ASN A 228 10.43 -22.94 -6.69
C ASN A 228 9.60 -21.64 -6.56
N ARG A 229 9.26 -21.00 -7.68
CA ARG A 229 8.51 -19.75 -7.67
C ARG A 229 7.00 -20.02 -7.59
N LEU A 230 6.41 -19.74 -6.45
CA LEU A 230 4.97 -19.91 -6.21
C LEU A 230 4.27 -18.54 -6.17
N ARG A 231 3.25 -18.36 -7.01
CA ARG A 231 2.43 -17.14 -7.07
C ARG A 231 1.11 -17.38 -6.37
N LEU A 232 0.80 -16.53 -5.37
CA LEU A 232 -0.43 -16.69 -4.59
C LEU A 232 -1.67 -16.68 -5.48
N GLU A 233 -1.75 -15.70 -6.39
CA GLU A 233 -2.92 -15.41 -7.19
C GLU A 233 -3.18 -16.51 -8.25
N GLN A 234 -2.17 -16.83 -9.03
CA GLN A 234 -2.30 -17.69 -10.19
C GLN A 234 -2.21 -19.18 -9.86
N ASP A 235 -1.39 -19.52 -8.85
CA ASP A 235 -1.11 -20.92 -8.54
C ASP A 235 -1.99 -21.39 -7.35
N VAL A 236 -2.08 -20.61 -6.26
CA VAL A 236 -2.74 -21.05 -5.02
C VAL A 236 -4.22 -20.67 -4.98
N LEU A 237 -4.56 -19.39 -5.13
CA LEU A 237 -5.96 -18.94 -5.02
C LEU A 237 -6.84 -19.53 -6.13
N ARG A 238 -6.31 -19.60 -7.35
CA ARG A 238 -7.01 -20.24 -8.47
C ARG A 238 -7.32 -21.72 -8.20
N ALA A 239 -6.34 -22.46 -7.68
CA ALA A 239 -6.54 -23.88 -7.31
C ALA A 239 -7.52 -24.01 -6.14
N MET A 240 -7.44 -23.13 -5.11
CA MET A 240 -8.38 -23.13 -3.99
C MET A 240 -9.82 -22.86 -4.44
N ALA A 241 -10.03 -21.91 -5.36
CA ALA A 241 -11.35 -21.61 -5.91
C ALA A 241 -11.91 -22.83 -6.68
N GLY A 242 -11.11 -23.42 -7.57
CA GLY A 242 -11.50 -24.63 -8.31
C GLY A 242 -11.87 -25.83 -7.43
N GLU A 243 -11.20 -25.98 -6.28
CA GLU A 243 -11.50 -27.03 -5.29
C GLU A 243 -12.56 -26.62 -4.23
N LYS A 244 -13.22 -25.47 -4.40
CA LYS A 244 -14.25 -24.94 -3.47
C LYS A 244 -13.76 -24.78 -2.02
N LYS A 245 -12.46 -24.48 -1.84
CA LYS A 245 -11.79 -24.30 -0.54
C LYS A 245 -11.62 -22.84 -0.12
N LEU A 246 -11.99 -21.90 -1.00
CA LEU A 246 -11.88 -20.45 -0.79
C LEU A 246 -13.27 -19.83 -0.56
N SER A 247 -13.43 -19.07 0.51
CA SER A 247 -14.62 -18.25 0.77
C SER A 247 -14.30 -16.78 0.56
N ALA A 248 -15.29 -15.96 0.20
CA ALA A 248 -15.14 -14.51 0.05
C ALA A 248 -15.83 -13.76 1.18
N PHE A 249 -15.14 -12.77 1.74
CA PHE A 249 -15.68 -11.80 2.70
C PHE A 249 -15.74 -10.42 2.05
N LEU A 250 -16.94 -9.81 1.99
CA LEU A 250 -17.12 -8.48 1.41
C LEU A 250 -16.77 -7.40 2.43
N CYS A 251 -15.71 -6.64 2.16
CA CYS A 251 -15.36 -5.43 2.88
C CYS A 251 -16.35 -4.31 2.52
N LYS A 252 -17.00 -3.73 3.52
CA LYS A 252 -17.96 -2.63 3.36
C LYS A 252 -17.34 -1.24 3.58
N GLY A 253 -16.13 -1.20 4.16
CA GLY A 253 -15.41 0.04 4.41
C GLY A 253 -14.63 0.52 3.18
N PHE A 254 -13.82 1.54 3.38
CA PHE A 254 -12.94 2.02 2.30
C PHE A 254 -11.82 1.02 1.99
N TRP A 255 -11.44 0.98 0.74
CA TRP A 255 -10.29 0.26 0.25
C TRP A 255 -9.68 0.96 -0.95
N ARG A 256 -8.36 1.00 -1.01
CA ARG A 256 -7.60 1.49 -2.15
C ARG A 256 -6.24 0.84 -2.22
N GLN A 257 -5.74 0.60 -3.43
CA GLN A 257 -4.38 0.13 -3.63
C GLN A 257 -3.42 1.31 -3.78
N ILE A 258 -2.27 1.26 -3.08
CA ILE A 258 -1.23 2.29 -3.12
C ILE A 258 -0.11 1.79 -4.04
N LYS A 259 -0.31 1.88 -5.36
CA LYS A 259 0.65 1.37 -6.35
C LYS A 259 1.73 2.37 -6.71
N SER A 260 1.40 3.65 -6.73
CA SER A 260 2.27 4.74 -7.16
C SER A 260 2.38 5.79 -6.06
N ALA A 261 3.36 6.69 -6.18
CA ALA A 261 3.51 7.81 -5.27
C ALA A 261 2.26 8.71 -5.26
N ALA A 262 1.64 8.93 -6.41
CA ALA A 262 0.43 9.72 -6.53
C ALA A 262 -0.75 9.14 -5.74
N SER A 263 -0.89 7.82 -5.68
CA SER A 263 -1.96 7.14 -4.94
C SER A 263 -1.86 7.30 -3.41
N ALA A 264 -0.74 7.80 -2.88
CA ALA A 264 -0.59 8.10 -1.46
C ALA A 264 -1.46 9.27 -0.99
N VAL A 265 -1.73 10.27 -1.86
CA VAL A 265 -2.56 11.44 -1.47
C VAL A 265 -4.00 11.06 -1.18
N PRO A 266 -4.73 10.32 -2.06
CA PRO A 266 -6.07 9.86 -1.71
C PRO A 266 -6.09 8.82 -0.57
N ALA A 267 -5.06 7.99 -0.44
CA ALA A 267 -4.93 7.11 0.72
C ALA A 267 -4.79 7.91 2.03
N ASN A 268 -4.01 9.00 2.00
CA ASN A 268 -3.90 9.94 3.12
C ASN A 268 -5.27 10.53 3.50
N ALA A 269 -6.05 10.95 2.50
CA ALA A 269 -7.39 11.49 2.73
C ALA A 269 -8.31 10.45 3.39
N LEU A 270 -8.32 9.21 2.90
CA LEU A 270 -9.16 8.13 3.45
C LEU A 270 -8.83 7.83 4.92
N TYR A 271 -7.54 7.73 5.27
CA TYR A 271 -7.15 7.49 6.67
C TYR A 271 -7.47 8.68 7.57
N LEU A 272 -7.26 9.91 7.12
CA LEU A 272 -7.61 11.10 7.89
C LEU A 272 -9.11 11.24 8.10
N GLN A 273 -9.93 10.97 7.09
CA GLN A 273 -11.38 10.99 7.17
C GLN A 273 -11.90 9.88 8.10
N GLY A 274 -11.40 8.65 7.96
CA GLY A 274 -11.73 7.56 8.88
C GLY A 274 -11.37 7.90 10.33
N ALA A 275 -10.22 8.52 10.56
CA ALA A 275 -9.84 8.96 11.90
C ALA A 275 -10.77 10.06 12.45
N LEU A 276 -11.29 10.95 11.60
CA LEU A 276 -12.26 11.97 12.00
C LEU A 276 -13.59 11.34 12.43
N GLU A 277 -14.04 10.30 11.74
CA GLU A 277 -15.24 9.53 12.07
C GLU A 277 -15.10 8.76 13.40
N ASP A 278 -13.91 8.20 13.66
CA ASP A 278 -13.66 7.38 14.86
C ASP A 278 -13.50 8.18 16.17
N SER A 279 -13.02 9.39 16.15
CA SER A 279 -12.93 10.30 17.32
C SER A 279 -12.09 11.54 17.03
N GLY A 280 -11.25 11.52 16.01
CA GLY A 280 -10.37 12.62 15.61
C GLY A 280 -9.36 13.05 16.67
N SER A 281 -9.04 12.19 17.66
CA SER A 281 -8.28 12.58 18.86
C SER A 281 -6.87 13.10 18.56
N PHE A 282 -6.25 12.62 17.48
CA PHE A 282 -4.90 13.03 17.04
C PHE A 282 -4.92 14.06 15.90
N LEU A 283 -6.11 14.41 15.38
CA LEU A 283 -6.23 15.41 14.33
C LEU A 283 -6.15 16.84 14.90
N ALA A 284 -5.61 17.73 14.10
CA ALA A 284 -5.52 19.14 14.44
C ALA A 284 -6.92 19.78 14.51
N LYS A 285 -7.11 20.67 15.49
CA LYS A 285 -8.38 21.39 15.73
C LYS A 285 -8.14 22.90 15.68
N ASN A 286 -9.16 23.66 15.26
CA ASN A 286 -9.13 25.11 15.38
C ASN A 286 -9.11 25.51 16.86
N THR A 287 -8.08 26.25 17.25
CA THR A 287 -7.92 26.77 18.64
C THR A 287 -8.23 28.25 18.77
N GLY A 288 -8.52 28.93 17.66
CA GLY A 288 -8.75 30.37 17.61
C GLY A 288 -7.47 31.25 17.62
N ALA A 289 -6.37 30.70 18.12
CA ALA A 289 -5.06 31.37 18.14
C ALA A 289 -4.03 30.76 17.18
N GLY A 290 -4.36 29.60 16.58
CA GLY A 290 -3.52 28.85 15.61
C GLY A 290 -3.99 29.02 14.16
N PRO A 291 -3.43 28.19 13.25
CA PRO A 291 -3.83 28.18 11.85
C PRO A 291 -5.31 27.84 11.65
N GLU A 292 -5.87 28.32 10.55
CA GLU A 292 -7.22 27.94 10.12
C GLU A 292 -7.21 26.50 9.61
N ILE A 293 -7.90 25.59 10.33
CA ILE A 293 -7.98 24.16 9.99
C ILE A 293 -9.33 23.87 9.36
N THR A 294 -9.32 23.24 8.18
CA THR A 294 -10.52 22.80 7.47
C THR A 294 -10.50 21.28 7.26
N GLY A 295 -11.55 20.58 7.66
CA GLY A 295 -11.67 19.13 7.50
C GLY A 295 -10.64 18.33 8.29
N ALA A 296 -10.30 17.14 7.79
CA ALA A 296 -9.37 16.21 8.45
C ALA A 296 -7.91 16.61 8.17
N VAL A 297 -7.18 16.98 9.22
CA VAL A 297 -5.78 17.44 9.15
C VAL A 297 -4.97 16.83 10.26
N TYR A 298 -3.82 16.26 9.91
CA TYR A 298 -2.79 15.85 10.86
C TYR A 298 -1.64 16.84 10.88
N ILE A 299 -1.25 17.27 12.07
CA ILE A 299 -0.05 18.10 12.28
C ILE A 299 0.79 17.44 13.37
N HIS A 300 2.02 17.05 13.03
CA HIS A 300 2.94 16.46 14.00
C HIS A 300 3.26 17.49 15.13
N PRO A 301 3.33 17.09 16.41
CA PRO A 301 3.56 18.00 17.53
C PRO A 301 4.84 18.85 17.42
N SER A 302 5.86 18.39 16.70
CA SER A 302 7.09 19.16 16.48
C SER A 302 7.06 20.07 15.26
N ALA A 303 5.98 20.07 14.47
CA ALA A 303 5.82 20.98 13.34
C ALA A 303 5.45 22.39 13.83
N GLN A 304 5.95 23.40 13.11
CA GLN A 304 5.67 24.80 13.39
C GLN A 304 4.81 25.37 12.27
N VAL A 305 3.57 25.76 12.60
CA VAL A 305 2.62 26.31 11.61
C VAL A 305 2.18 27.69 12.05
N HIS A 306 2.39 28.68 11.17
CA HIS A 306 2.05 30.07 11.49
C HIS A 306 0.53 30.26 11.63
N ALA A 307 0.09 31.10 12.54
CA ALA A 307 -1.31 31.33 12.87
C ALA A 307 -2.18 31.83 11.68
N SER A 308 -1.59 32.51 10.71
CA SER A 308 -2.30 32.94 9.50
C SER A 308 -2.32 31.93 8.36
N ALA A 309 -1.75 30.72 8.55
CA ALA A 309 -1.80 29.66 7.54
C ALA A 309 -3.18 29.03 7.48
N ARG A 310 -3.55 28.53 6.27
CA ARG A 310 -4.80 27.79 6.01
C ARG A 310 -4.49 26.36 5.62
N ILE A 311 -4.86 25.42 6.46
CA ILE A 311 -4.49 24.01 6.31
C ILE A 311 -5.73 23.14 6.17
N GLY A 312 -5.76 22.33 5.12
CA GLY A 312 -6.84 21.39 4.87
C GLY A 312 -7.73 21.71 3.66
N PRO A 313 -8.64 20.80 3.33
CA PRO A 313 -8.80 19.47 3.95
C PRO A 313 -7.70 18.45 3.55
N ASN A 314 -7.71 17.28 4.20
CA ASN A 314 -6.93 16.07 3.85
C ASN A 314 -5.41 16.30 3.83
N VAL A 315 -4.88 17.01 4.81
CA VAL A 315 -3.46 17.37 4.89
C VAL A 315 -2.77 16.62 6.02
N SER A 316 -1.57 16.10 5.74
CA SER A 316 -0.64 15.60 6.76
C SER A 316 0.64 16.45 6.75
N ILE A 317 0.98 17.03 7.91
CA ILE A 317 2.23 17.78 8.13
C ILE A 317 3.06 17.00 9.14
N HIS A 318 4.25 16.58 8.72
CA HIS A 318 5.12 15.69 9.50
C HIS A 318 6.13 16.44 10.36
N ALA A 319 7.05 15.67 10.97
CA ALA A 319 7.92 16.17 12.02
C ALA A 319 8.83 17.31 11.54
N ARG A 320 9.02 18.32 12.40
CA ARG A 320 9.91 19.47 12.18
C ARG A 320 9.62 20.28 10.92
N ALA A 321 8.46 20.07 10.29
CA ALA A 321 8.03 20.91 9.18
C ALA A 321 7.75 22.35 9.67
N VAL A 322 8.12 23.35 8.86
CA VAL A 322 7.90 24.77 9.14
C VAL A 322 7.02 25.36 8.04
N VAL A 323 5.88 25.92 8.44
CA VAL A 323 4.90 26.52 7.52
C VAL A 323 4.74 28.00 7.87
N GLY A 324 5.10 28.86 6.93
CA GLY A 324 5.15 30.33 7.08
C GLY A 324 3.78 31.02 7.07
N ALA A 325 3.81 32.34 7.15
CA ALA A 325 2.62 33.17 7.17
C ALA A 325 1.86 33.14 5.82
N GLY A 326 0.53 33.12 5.86
CA GLY A 326 -0.32 33.15 4.68
C GLY A 326 -0.25 31.92 3.76
N VAL A 327 0.46 30.87 4.17
CA VAL A 327 0.60 29.62 3.41
C VAL A 327 -0.74 28.89 3.32
N ARG A 328 -0.99 28.26 2.17
CA ARG A 328 -2.16 27.41 1.94
C ARG A 328 -1.72 26.00 1.58
N VAL A 329 -2.18 25.01 2.37
CA VAL A 329 -1.93 23.59 2.10
C VAL A 329 -3.26 22.85 2.01
N ARG A 330 -3.46 22.07 0.95
CA ARG A 330 -4.69 21.32 0.72
C ARG A 330 -4.44 20.01 -0.01
N ASP A 331 -5.15 18.93 0.38
CA ASP A 331 -5.06 17.60 -0.23
C ASP A 331 -3.60 17.18 -0.47
N SER A 332 -2.75 17.29 0.56
CA SER A 332 -1.30 17.20 0.38
C SER A 332 -0.62 16.51 1.57
N ILE A 333 0.56 15.96 1.30
CA ILE A 333 1.45 15.37 2.31
C ILE A 333 2.73 16.21 2.36
N VAL A 334 3.03 16.78 3.51
CA VAL A 334 4.26 17.54 3.77
C VAL A 334 5.13 16.72 4.71
N LEU A 335 6.26 16.24 4.22
CA LEU A 335 7.14 15.31 4.95
C LEU A 335 8.08 16.02 5.94
N ASP A 336 8.96 15.25 6.60
CA ASP A 336 9.79 15.76 7.67
C ASP A 336 10.77 16.85 7.19
N ASN A 337 11.06 17.84 8.05
CA ASN A 337 11.99 18.94 7.81
C ASN A 337 11.65 19.85 6.62
N VAL A 338 10.44 19.79 6.08
CA VAL A 338 10.03 20.66 4.96
C VAL A 338 9.86 22.11 5.45
N HIS A 339 10.39 23.07 4.70
CA HIS A 339 10.22 24.50 4.96
C HIS A 339 9.40 25.16 3.87
N ILE A 340 8.21 25.63 4.18
CA ILE A 340 7.32 26.38 3.28
C ILE A 340 7.34 27.85 3.73
N LYS A 341 7.92 28.73 2.90
CA LYS A 341 8.01 30.16 3.20
C LYS A 341 6.66 30.87 2.99
N ASP A 342 6.62 32.14 3.38
CA ASP A 342 5.40 32.95 3.41
C ASP A 342 4.66 33.03 2.08
N ASN A 343 3.32 33.04 2.16
CA ASN A 343 2.39 33.15 1.03
C ASN A 343 2.50 32.07 -0.05
N ALA A 344 3.24 30.99 0.22
CA ALA A 344 3.33 29.87 -0.70
C ALA A 344 2.05 29.01 -0.70
N ALA A 345 1.87 28.19 -1.73
CA ALA A 345 0.74 27.28 -1.87
C ALA A 345 1.19 25.86 -2.21
N VAL A 346 0.65 24.86 -1.48
CA VAL A 346 0.86 23.43 -1.73
C VAL A 346 -0.50 22.75 -1.87
N LEU A 347 -0.86 22.35 -3.09
CA LEU A 347 -2.18 21.87 -3.44
C LEU A 347 -2.07 20.55 -4.22
N HIS A 348 -2.77 19.51 -3.80
CA HIS A 348 -2.72 18.19 -4.45
C HIS A 348 -1.28 17.72 -4.70
N ALA A 349 -0.45 17.73 -3.65
CA ALA A 349 0.99 17.53 -3.81
C ALA A 349 1.58 16.71 -2.67
N ILE A 350 2.74 16.10 -2.96
CA ILE A 350 3.61 15.52 -1.95
C ILE A 350 4.92 16.31 -1.96
N VAL A 351 5.29 16.86 -0.79
CA VAL A 351 6.56 17.56 -0.61
C VAL A 351 7.49 16.66 0.18
N GLY A 352 8.55 16.21 -0.49
CA GLY A 352 9.56 15.28 0.04
C GLY A 352 10.37 15.88 1.20
N TRP A 353 11.05 14.99 1.90
CA TRP A 353 11.87 15.32 3.08
C TRP A 353 12.88 16.44 2.77
N ASP A 354 13.18 17.27 3.76
CA ASP A 354 14.21 18.32 3.72
C ASP A 354 14.01 19.39 2.61
N SER A 355 12.88 19.35 1.90
CA SER A 355 12.58 20.26 0.78
C SER A 355 12.21 21.67 1.27
N ARG A 356 12.43 22.66 0.39
CA ARG A 356 12.12 24.06 0.66
C ARG A 356 11.30 24.69 -0.45
N ILE A 357 10.24 25.38 -0.07
CA ILE A 357 9.39 26.14 -1.00
C ILE A 357 9.55 27.62 -0.68
N GLY A 358 9.97 28.39 -1.67
CA GLY A 358 10.23 29.82 -1.56
C GLY A 358 8.97 30.65 -1.32
N THR A 359 9.15 31.91 -0.96
CA THR A 359 8.07 32.88 -0.77
C THR A 359 7.27 33.04 -2.07
N TRP A 360 5.94 33.02 -1.97
CA TRP A 360 5.03 33.01 -3.13
C TRP A 360 5.22 31.82 -4.09
N GLY A 361 6.01 30.82 -3.70
CA GLY A 361 6.18 29.59 -4.47
C GLY A 361 4.88 28.80 -4.52
N ARG A 362 4.62 28.10 -5.63
CA ARG A 362 3.40 27.29 -5.79
C ARG A 362 3.75 25.91 -6.28
N VAL A 363 3.34 24.90 -5.54
CA VAL A 363 3.46 23.48 -5.88
C VAL A 363 2.04 22.92 -5.99
N GLU A 364 1.61 22.58 -7.19
CA GLU A 364 0.21 22.27 -7.46
C GLU A 364 0.05 21.07 -8.39
N GLY A 365 -0.76 20.11 -7.96
CA GLY A 365 -1.35 19.08 -8.80
C GLY A 365 -2.76 19.48 -9.27
N SER A 366 -3.29 18.78 -10.24
CA SER A 366 -4.68 18.89 -10.66
C SER A 366 -5.58 18.05 -9.74
N ALA A 367 -6.70 18.62 -9.30
CA ALA A 367 -7.71 17.85 -8.59
C ALA A 367 -8.28 16.75 -9.51
N VAL A 368 -8.14 15.48 -9.13
CA VAL A 368 -8.73 14.36 -9.86
C VAL A 368 -10.09 14.05 -9.29
N THR A 369 -11.11 14.09 -10.13
CA THR A 369 -12.51 13.89 -9.74
C THR A 369 -12.97 12.44 -9.85
N THR A 370 -12.18 11.53 -10.43
CA THR A 370 -12.54 10.12 -10.64
C THR A 370 -11.57 9.15 -9.99
N SER A 371 -12.09 8.05 -9.52
CA SER A 371 -11.59 7.20 -8.46
C SER A 371 -10.33 6.40 -8.74
N ASP A 372 -9.98 6.04 -9.96
CA ASP A 372 -8.98 5.00 -10.20
C ASP A 372 -7.77 5.39 -11.08
N ASP A 373 -7.85 6.50 -11.83
CA ASP A 373 -6.81 6.94 -12.76
C ASP A 373 -6.00 8.16 -12.26
N ILE A 374 -5.53 8.09 -11.00
CA ILE A 374 -4.73 9.19 -10.43
C ILE A 374 -3.37 9.32 -11.10
N ASP A 375 -2.87 8.23 -11.66
CA ASP A 375 -1.55 8.20 -12.29
C ASP A 375 -1.53 8.84 -13.68
N ASP A 376 -2.68 8.88 -14.38
CA ASP A 376 -2.75 9.26 -15.78
C ASP A 376 -4.01 10.07 -16.10
N VAL A 377 -3.95 11.38 -15.97
CA VAL A 377 -4.98 12.28 -16.56
C VAL A 377 -4.64 12.53 -18.01
N THR A 378 -5.54 12.19 -18.92
CA THR A 378 -5.35 12.52 -20.32
C THR A 378 -5.85 13.94 -20.60
N GLN A 379 -4.94 14.88 -20.83
CA GLN A 379 -5.26 16.23 -21.28
C GLN A 379 -4.86 16.36 -22.75
N SER A 380 -5.83 16.61 -23.63
CA SER A 380 -5.60 16.71 -25.08
C SER A 380 -4.91 15.50 -25.73
N GLY A 381 -5.21 14.28 -25.25
CA GLY A 381 -4.61 13.04 -25.76
C GLY A 381 -3.22 12.70 -25.20
N VAL A 382 -2.67 13.52 -24.32
CA VAL A 382 -1.38 13.27 -23.65
C VAL A 382 -1.61 12.90 -22.20
N LYS A 383 -0.97 11.83 -21.73
CA LYS A 383 -0.97 11.45 -20.30
C LYS A 383 -0.21 12.48 -19.49
N VAL A 384 -0.87 13.06 -18.49
CA VAL A 384 -0.30 14.10 -17.62
C VAL A 384 -0.39 13.65 -16.18
N ASN A 385 0.65 13.87 -15.40
CA ASN A 385 0.60 13.61 -13.96
C ASN A 385 -0.49 14.49 -13.31
N SER A 386 -1.34 13.88 -12.49
CA SER A 386 -2.40 14.61 -11.78
C SER A 386 -1.95 15.22 -10.47
N ILE A 387 -0.84 14.74 -9.88
CA ILE A 387 -0.32 15.16 -8.59
C ILE A 387 1.11 15.69 -8.79
N CYS A 388 1.43 16.77 -8.07
CA CYS A 388 2.80 17.27 -8.04
C CYS A 388 3.59 16.54 -6.94
N ILE A 389 4.75 16.00 -7.27
CA ILE A 389 5.59 15.25 -6.35
C ILE A 389 6.99 15.85 -6.34
N LEU A 390 7.42 16.34 -5.19
CA LEU A 390 8.79 16.71 -4.96
C LEU A 390 9.51 15.57 -4.20
N GLY A 391 10.66 15.14 -4.70
CA GLY A 391 11.53 14.20 -4.02
C GLY A 391 12.17 14.81 -2.77
N GLU A 392 13.15 14.12 -2.22
CA GLU A 392 13.96 14.60 -1.09
C GLU A 392 14.85 15.77 -1.51
N ASP A 393 15.03 16.75 -0.60
CA ASP A 393 15.96 17.89 -0.75
C ASP A 393 15.76 18.64 -2.08
N VAL A 394 14.49 18.99 -2.38
CA VAL A 394 14.12 19.81 -3.53
C VAL A 394 13.89 21.24 -3.09
N HIS A 395 14.60 22.18 -3.73
CA HIS A 395 14.49 23.61 -3.42
C HIS A 395 13.76 24.35 -4.55
N VAL A 396 12.55 24.78 -4.28
CA VAL A 396 11.76 25.67 -5.16
C VAL A 396 12.05 27.11 -4.74
N LYS A 397 12.61 27.94 -5.64
CA LYS A 397 12.92 29.35 -5.37
C LYS A 397 11.66 30.20 -5.22
N ASP A 398 11.84 31.45 -4.77
CA ASP A 398 10.74 32.38 -4.58
C ASP A 398 10.01 32.64 -5.91
N GLU A 399 8.68 32.75 -5.88
CA GLU A 399 7.79 33.03 -7.01
C GLU A 399 7.76 31.94 -8.12
N VAL A 400 8.38 30.77 -7.89
CA VAL A 400 8.39 29.67 -8.85
C VAL A 400 7.12 28.84 -8.75
N PHE A 401 6.55 28.48 -9.90
CA PHE A 401 5.35 27.63 -10.01
C PHE A 401 5.68 26.27 -10.60
N ILE A 402 5.45 25.20 -9.83
CA ILE A 402 5.61 23.81 -10.23
C ILE A 402 4.23 23.16 -10.31
N ARG A 403 3.84 22.69 -11.49
CA ARG A 403 2.51 22.11 -11.71
C ARG A 403 2.58 20.73 -12.34
N ASN A 404 1.80 19.75 -11.79
CA ASN A 404 1.65 18.41 -12.35
C ASN A 404 2.99 17.76 -12.71
N SER A 405 4.01 17.96 -11.90
CA SER A 405 5.39 17.55 -12.21
C SER A 405 5.95 16.63 -11.13
N ILE A 406 6.82 15.73 -11.55
CA ILE A 406 7.57 14.84 -10.66
C ILE A 406 9.01 15.32 -10.65
N VAL A 407 9.51 15.72 -9.48
CA VAL A 407 10.88 16.22 -9.31
C VAL A 407 11.69 15.17 -8.56
N LEU A 408 12.78 14.71 -9.16
CA LEU A 408 13.71 13.80 -8.51
C LEU A 408 14.48 14.49 -7.37
N PRO A 409 15.09 13.74 -6.43
CA PRO A 409 15.81 14.29 -5.30
C PRO A 409 16.95 15.26 -5.68
N HIS A 410 17.28 16.16 -4.75
CA HIS A 410 18.43 17.08 -4.81
C HIS A 410 18.37 18.01 -6.03
N LYS A 411 17.26 18.74 -6.19
CA LYS A 411 17.06 19.70 -7.29
C LYS A 411 16.79 21.11 -6.81
N ASP A 412 17.44 22.07 -7.46
CA ASP A 412 17.21 23.49 -7.30
C ASP A 412 16.38 24.01 -8.49
N LEU A 413 15.15 24.47 -8.22
CA LEU A 413 14.21 24.94 -9.23
C LEU A 413 14.13 26.45 -9.22
N ALA A 414 14.78 27.08 -10.20
CA ALA A 414 14.81 28.54 -10.35
C ALA A 414 13.78 29.08 -11.37
N GLY A 415 13.09 28.20 -12.10
CA GLY A 415 12.07 28.57 -13.09
C GLY A 415 10.86 27.65 -12.99
N SER A 416 9.70 28.16 -13.39
CA SER A 416 8.44 27.42 -13.36
C SER A 416 8.46 26.22 -14.30
N LYS A 417 7.81 25.13 -13.88
CA LYS A 417 7.77 23.84 -14.56
C LYS A 417 6.36 23.27 -14.59
N HIS A 418 5.96 22.71 -15.73
CA HIS A 418 4.61 22.21 -15.95
C HIS A 418 4.62 20.88 -16.69
N ASN A 419 3.95 19.87 -16.11
CA ASN A 419 3.76 18.55 -16.73
C ASN A 419 5.08 17.84 -17.12
N GLU A 420 6.11 17.97 -16.28
CA GLU A 420 7.45 17.45 -16.55
C GLU A 420 7.89 16.46 -15.48
N ILE A 421 8.79 15.55 -15.88
CA ILE A 421 9.62 14.78 -14.95
C ILE A 421 11.00 15.43 -14.97
N ILE A 422 11.40 16.00 -13.82
CA ILE A 422 12.64 16.75 -13.65
C ILE A 422 13.66 15.80 -13.01
N MET A 423 14.65 15.42 -13.84
CA MET A 423 15.69 14.45 -13.46
C MET A 423 16.99 15.14 -13.03
#